data_827ab0af7f899c4199b49c46137d2b82
#
_entry.id   827ab0af7f899c4199b49c46137d2b82
#
_cell.length_a   1.000
_cell.length_b   1.000
_cell.length_c   1.000
_cell.angle_alpha   90.00
_cell.angle_beta   90.00
_cell.angle_gamma   90.00
#
_symmetry.space_group_name_H-M   'P 1'
#
loop_
_entity.id
_entity.type
_entity.pdbx_description
1 polymer ?
#
loop_
_entity_poly.entity_id
_entity_poly.type
_entity_poly.pdbx_seq_one_letter_code
_entity_poly.pdbx_strand_id
1 'polypeptide(L)'
;VVGHSLLNAVLSIREEQFRMSGYVNHIVVCGYEMGSGMLLDVLNDEINTEEQRIVLFGPYERPRALPPEFMWVQGDPTKESELDKARIAYASTVIVTGSRRVVPQQADATTILTVFTIRSALKKSRAAANRKKPVRVIAEVLDSENVQHARTAGSDEVIETRRVGYSLLAHTVVYPGVADATSRMVFDGHQNLYVGHLPDTIDRSLSFDELSRELRSSTGCLVIGYRDPETGEEQVNPRGDVVVQPDMEVLYLSSEPRLGSR
;
A
#
# COMPACT_ATOMS: atom_id res chain seq x y z
N VAL A 1 37.84 -12.90 -21.30
CA VAL A 1 36.52 -13.35 -20.75
C VAL A 1 36.05 -12.41 -19.64
N VAL A 2 36.90 -12.02 -18.67
CA VAL A 2 36.52 -11.16 -17.54
C VAL A 2 36.11 -9.74 -17.98
N GLY A 3 36.80 -9.16 -18.97
CA GLY A 3 36.52 -7.80 -19.48
C GLY A 3 35.15 -7.66 -20.18
N HIS A 4 34.69 -8.73 -20.85
CA HIS A 4 33.41 -8.72 -21.55
C HIS A 4 32.24 -8.82 -20.58
N SER A 5 32.40 -9.58 -19.48
CA SER A 5 31.40 -9.70 -18.41
C SER A 5 31.23 -8.39 -17.61
N LEU A 6 32.33 -7.70 -17.33
CA LEU A 6 32.33 -6.38 -16.68
C LEU A 6 31.70 -5.30 -17.57
N LEU A 7 31.99 -5.30 -18.87
CA LEU A 7 31.39 -4.35 -19.80
C LEU A 7 29.90 -4.54 -19.93
N ASN A 8 29.44 -5.80 -20.04
CA ASN A 8 28.02 -6.12 -20.09
C ASN A 8 27.29 -5.75 -18.78
N ALA A 9 27.92 -5.95 -17.62
CA ALA A 9 27.34 -5.55 -16.33
C ALA A 9 27.22 -4.01 -16.23
N VAL A 10 28.22 -3.25 -16.69
CA VAL A 10 28.17 -1.78 -16.70
C VAL A 10 27.15 -1.26 -17.69
N LEU A 11 27.00 -1.91 -18.85
CA LEU A 11 26.01 -1.53 -19.86
C LEU A 11 24.58 -1.82 -19.36
N SER A 12 24.35 -2.96 -18.73
CA SER A 12 23.03 -3.29 -18.15
C SER A 12 22.61 -2.33 -17.04
N ILE A 13 23.53 -1.95 -16.16
CA ILE A 13 23.28 -0.95 -15.10
C ILE A 13 22.93 0.42 -15.70
N ARG A 14 23.61 0.84 -16.77
CA ARG A 14 23.30 2.09 -17.46
C ARG A 14 21.97 2.05 -18.19
N GLU A 15 21.62 0.92 -18.79
CA GLU A 15 20.30 0.74 -19.42
C GLU A 15 19.16 0.78 -18.40
N GLU A 16 19.31 0.12 -17.25
CA GLU A 16 18.32 0.18 -16.16
C GLU A 16 18.16 1.60 -15.63
N GLN A 17 19.25 2.31 -15.36
CA GLN A 17 19.23 3.71 -14.93
C GLN A 17 18.58 4.62 -15.96
N PHE A 18 18.84 4.41 -17.25
CA PHE A 18 18.23 5.17 -18.33
C PHE A 18 16.72 4.90 -18.44
N ARG A 19 16.31 3.64 -18.36
CA ARG A 19 14.89 3.26 -18.32
C ARG A 19 14.16 3.89 -17.15
N MET A 20 14.78 3.91 -15.97
CA MET A 20 14.19 4.50 -14.75
C MET A 20 14.15 6.02 -14.76
N SER A 21 14.93 6.71 -15.61
CA SER A 21 15.06 8.19 -15.59
C SER A 21 13.73 8.94 -15.74
N GLY A 22 12.74 8.36 -16.44
CA GLY A 22 11.41 8.92 -16.65
C GLY A 22 10.36 8.47 -15.63
N TYR A 23 10.69 7.63 -14.63
CA TYR A 23 9.71 7.11 -13.69
C TYR A 23 9.44 8.13 -12.57
N VAL A 24 8.21 8.62 -12.53
CA VAL A 24 7.69 9.55 -11.51
C VAL A 24 6.29 9.06 -11.10
N ASN A 25 5.96 9.19 -9.83
CA ASN A 25 4.70 8.71 -9.24
C ASN A 25 4.42 7.20 -9.41
N HIS A 26 5.47 6.43 -9.67
CA HIS A 26 5.39 4.98 -9.77
C HIS A 26 5.26 4.33 -8.39
N ILE A 27 4.85 3.06 -8.38
CA ILE A 27 4.81 2.23 -7.19
C ILE A 27 6.05 1.34 -7.17
N VAL A 28 6.71 1.24 -6.02
CA VAL A 28 7.85 0.33 -5.82
C VAL A 28 7.45 -0.78 -4.87
N VAL A 29 7.66 -2.02 -5.28
CA VAL A 29 7.47 -3.21 -4.43
C VAL A 29 8.84 -3.77 -4.06
N CYS A 30 9.21 -3.67 -2.80
CA CYS A 30 10.42 -4.25 -2.23
C CYS A 30 10.12 -5.63 -1.65
N GLY A 31 10.98 -6.61 -1.91
CA GLY A 31 10.84 -7.95 -1.35
C GLY A 31 9.96 -8.90 -2.15
N TYR A 32 9.66 -8.58 -3.42
CA TYR A 32 8.92 -9.48 -4.29
C TYR A 32 9.62 -10.85 -4.41
N GLU A 33 8.87 -11.92 -4.21
CA GLU A 33 9.32 -13.31 -4.35
C GLU A 33 8.43 -14.09 -5.34
N MET A 34 8.97 -15.17 -5.89
CA MET A 34 8.18 -16.15 -6.65
C MET A 34 7.09 -16.73 -5.74
N GLY A 35 5.83 -16.58 -6.13
CA GLY A 35 4.65 -16.90 -5.31
C GLY A 35 3.89 -15.67 -4.80
N SER A 36 4.45 -14.47 -4.93
CA SER A 36 3.74 -13.20 -4.66
C SER A 36 3.05 -12.63 -5.91
N GLY A 37 2.90 -13.43 -6.98
CA GLY A 37 2.26 -13.00 -8.24
C GLY A 37 0.86 -12.42 -8.01
N MET A 38 0.08 -13.01 -7.10
CA MET A 38 -1.25 -12.50 -6.74
C MET A 38 -1.24 -11.02 -6.32
N LEU A 39 -0.19 -10.55 -5.62
CA LEU A 39 -0.07 -9.13 -5.27
C LEU A 39 0.02 -8.26 -6.54
N LEU A 40 0.73 -8.72 -7.56
CA LEU A 40 0.87 -7.98 -8.81
C LEU A 40 -0.43 -7.99 -9.61
N ASP A 41 -1.13 -9.13 -9.63
CA ASP A 41 -2.43 -9.26 -10.30
C ASP A 41 -3.43 -8.29 -9.68
N VAL A 42 -3.57 -8.31 -8.34
CA VAL A 42 -4.45 -7.38 -7.61
C VAL A 42 -4.04 -5.93 -7.80
N LEU A 43 -2.74 -5.60 -7.71
CA LEU A 43 -2.26 -4.25 -7.95
C LEU A 43 -2.57 -3.77 -9.38
N ASN A 44 -2.45 -4.66 -10.36
CA ASN A 44 -2.73 -4.34 -11.76
C ASN A 44 -4.23 -4.10 -12.01
N ASP A 45 -5.09 -4.79 -11.27
CA ASP A 45 -6.55 -4.62 -11.36
C ASP A 45 -7.02 -3.33 -10.66
N GLU A 46 -6.37 -2.94 -9.56
CA GLU A 46 -6.73 -1.75 -8.76
C GLU A 46 -6.13 -0.44 -9.29
N ILE A 47 -5.05 -0.52 -10.07
CA ILE A 47 -4.30 0.65 -10.51
C ILE A 47 -4.47 0.85 -12.01
N ASN A 48 -4.69 2.09 -12.42
CA ASN A 48 -4.54 2.45 -13.82
C ASN A 48 -3.06 2.39 -14.23
N THR A 49 -2.63 1.27 -14.80
CA THR A 49 -1.23 1.02 -15.19
C THR A 49 -0.74 1.93 -16.32
N GLU A 50 -1.62 2.64 -17.02
CA GLU A 50 -1.25 3.68 -17.96
C GLU A 50 -0.74 4.95 -17.25
N GLU A 51 -1.26 5.23 -16.06
CA GLU A 51 -0.89 6.40 -15.26
C GLU A 51 0.16 6.08 -14.19
N GLN A 52 0.13 4.86 -13.64
CA GLN A 52 1.02 4.45 -12.55
C GLN A 52 1.72 3.13 -12.87
N ARG A 53 3.03 3.17 -13.03
CA ARG A 53 3.86 1.99 -13.30
C ARG A 53 4.27 1.30 -12.01
N ILE A 54 4.44 -0.03 -12.08
CA ILE A 54 4.92 -0.86 -10.97
C ILE A 54 6.38 -1.23 -11.22
N VAL A 55 7.22 -0.97 -10.23
CA VAL A 55 8.65 -1.30 -10.21
C VAL A 55 8.89 -2.30 -9.09
N LEU A 56 9.47 -3.44 -9.41
CA LEU A 56 9.88 -4.45 -8.44
C LEU A 56 11.36 -4.24 -8.12
N PHE A 57 11.69 -4.16 -6.84
CA PHE A 57 13.03 -3.89 -6.37
C PHE A 57 13.49 -4.97 -5.39
N GLY A 58 14.58 -5.65 -5.71
CA GLY A 58 15.08 -6.74 -4.87
C GLY A 58 16.49 -7.17 -5.21
N PRO A 59 17.16 -7.97 -4.32
CA PRO A 59 18.58 -8.30 -4.42
C PRO A 59 18.90 -9.38 -5.47
N TYR A 60 17.88 -10.07 -5.97
CA TYR A 60 18.04 -11.19 -6.89
C TYR A 60 17.99 -10.77 -8.36
N GLU A 61 18.35 -11.68 -9.24
CA GLU A 61 18.11 -11.52 -10.69
C GLU A 61 16.60 -11.51 -10.98
N ARG A 62 16.22 -10.87 -12.09
CA ARG A 62 14.83 -10.87 -12.57
C ARG A 62 14.29 -12.29 -12.67
N PRO A 63 13.16 -12.61 -12.00
CA PRO A 63 12.52 -13.92 -12.12
C PRO A 63 12.07 -14.17 -13.57
N ARG A 64 12.37 -15.37 -14.13
CA ARG A 64 11.98 -15.71 -15.50
C ARG A 64 10.46 -15.72 -15.73
N ALA A 65 9.70 -16.03 -14.70
CA ALA A 65 8.23 -16.07 -14.75
C ALA A 65 7.59 -14.68 -14.59
N LEU A 66 8.38 -13.62 -14.34
CA LEU A 66 7.84 -12.28 -14.18
C LEU A 66 7.41 -11.73 -15.54
N PRO A 67 6.13 -11.31 -15.70
CA PRO A 67 5.63 -10.72 -16.92
C PRO A 67 6.46 -9.51 -17.39
N PRO A 68 6.63 -9.30 -18.72
CA PRO A 68 7.55 -8.30 -19.26
C PRO A 68 7.14 -6.85 -18.94
N GLU A 69 5.86 -6.59 -18.68
CA GLU A 69 5.31 -5.28 -18.35
C GLU A 69 5.81 -4.73 -17.00
N PHE A 70 6.19 -5.60 -16.07
CA PHE A 70 6.74 -5.17 -14.80
C PHE A 70 8.23 -4.86 -14.90
N MET A 71 8.61 -3.68 -14.44
CA MET A 71 10.01 -3.29 -14.36
C MET A 71 10.67 -3.96 -13.17
N TRP A 72 11.79 -4.66 -13.42
CA TRP A 72 12.65 -5.20 -12.36
C TRP A 72 13.89 -4.36 -12.22
N VAL A 73 14.21 -3.99 -10.99
CA VAL A 73 15.45 -3.30 -10.62
C VAL A 73 16.19 -4.15 -9.61
N GLN A 74 17.41 -4.54 -9.94
CA GLN A 74 18.23 -5.33 -9.03
C GLN A 74 18.97 -4.44 -8.04
N GLY A 75 18.76 -4.70 -6.74
CA GLY A 75 19.42 -4.00 -5.64
C GLY A 75 18.91 -4.43 -4.29
N ASP A 76 19.64 -4.08 -3.25
CA ASP A 76 19.31 -4.42 -1.87
C ASP A 76 18.55 -3.26 -1.20
N PRO A 77 17.24 -3.40 -0.92
CA PRO A 77 16.43 -2.32 -0.36
C PRO A 77 16.81 -1.97 1.09
N THR A 78 17.62 -2.79 1.76
CA THR A 78 18.16 -2.49 3.09
C THR A 78 19.38 -1.56 3.04
N LYS A 79 19.86 -1.21 1.83
CA LYS A 79 21.02 -0.33 1.64
C LYS A 79 20.61 0.99 1.03
N GLU A 80 20.87 2.07 1.77
CA GLU A 80 20.52 3.42 1.32
C GLU A 80 21.14 3.79 -0.04
N SER A 81 22.39 3.35 -0.28
CA SER A 81 23.10 3.62 -1.55
C SER A 81 22.48 2.95 -2.78
N GLU A 82 21.56 2.02 -2.60
CA GLU A 82 20.93 1.30 -3.71
C GLU A 82 19.49 1.76 -4.01
N LEU A 83 18.89 2.54 -3.10
CA LEU A 83 17.50 3.01 -3.25
C LEU A 83 17.29 3.91 -4.47
N ASP A 84 18.32 4.64 -4.89
CA ASP A 84 18.25 5.52 -6.06
C ASP A 84 18.09 4.72 -7.37
N LYS A 85 18.47 3.44 -7.42
CA LYS A 85 18.25 2.57 -8.58
C LYS A 85 16.75 2.44 -8.90
N ALA A 86 15.91 2.32 -7.87
CA ALA A 86 14.46 2.26 -7.99
C ALA A 86 13.78 3.63 -7.91
N ARG A 87 14.56 4.73 -7.86
CA ARG A 87 14.06 6.12 -7.78
C ARG A 87 13.01 6.31 -6.67
N ILE A 88 13.27 5.75 -5.49
CA ILE A 88 12.35 5.77 -4.34
C ILE A 88 11.86 7.19 -4.02
N ALA A 89 12.72 8.22 -4.11
CA ALA A 89 12.34 9.60 -3.84
C ALA A 89 11.29 10.18 -4.81
N TYR A 90 11.08 9.55 -5.94
CA TYR A 90 10.10 9.94 -6.96
C TYR A 90 8.87 9.01 -7.00
N ALA A 91 8.87 7.95 -6.23
CA ALA A 91 7.73 7.03 -6.13
C ALA A 91 6.53 7.70 -5.45
N SER A 92 5.32 7.29 -5.78
CA SER A 92 4.11 7.65 -5.03
C SER A 92 3.99 6.82 -3.76
N THR A 93 4.25 5.52 -3.90
CA THR A 93 4.11 4.53 -2.84
C THR A 93 5.23 3.50 -2.91
N VAL A 94 5.70 3.07 -1.75
CA VAL A 94 6.60 1.93 -1.60
C VAL A 94 5.92 0.88 -0.75
N ILE A 95 5.80 -0.32 -1.27
CA ILE A 95 5.29 -1.49 -0.57
C ILE A 95 6.48 -2.36 -0.18
N VAL A 96 6.60 -2.70 1.08
CA VAL A 96 7.66 -3.60 1.58
C VAL A 96 6.99 -4.89 2.03
N THR A 97 7.25 -5.98 1.32
CA THR A 97 6.67 -7.30 1.60
C THR A 97 7.62 -8.16 2.43
N GLY A 98 7.05 -8.96 3.34
CA GLY A 98 7.80 -9.93 4.12
C GLY A 98 8.15 -11.19 3.31
N SER A 99 9.38 -11.69 3.46
CA SER A 99 9.79 -12.96 2.84
C SER A 99 9.00 -14.15 3.38
N ARG A 100 8.56 -15.02 2.49
CA ARG A 100 7.90 -16.30 2.84
C ARG A 100 8.90 -17.46 3.02
N ARG A 101 10.19 -17.23 2.78
CA ARG A 101 11.25 -18.26 2.80
C ARG A 101 11.94 -18.38 4.14
N VAL A 102 11.69 -17.46 5.03
CA VAL A 102 12.29 -17.40 6.37
C VAL A 102 11.22 -17.35 7.45
N VAL A 103 11.61 -17.53 8.70
CA VAL A 103 10.68 -17.41 9.83
C VAL A 103 10.14 -15.96 9.94
N PRO A 104 8.90 -15.76 10.43
CA PRO A 104 8.27 -14.43 10.49
C PRO A 104 9.14 -13.36 11.13
N GLN A 105 9.79 -13.64 12.24
CA GLN A 105 10.63 -12.69 12.96
C GLN A 105 11.80 -12.18 12.09
N GLN A 106 12.40 -13.05 11.29
CA GLN A 106 13.49 -12.67 10.38
C GLN A 106 12.97 -11.89 9.18
N ALA A 107 11.80 -12.28 8.63
CA ALA A 107 11.14 -11.54 7.56
C ALA A 107 10.82 -10.11 8.02
N ASP A 108 10.19 -9.98 9.17
CA ASP A 108 9.78 -8.70 9.73
C ASP A 108 10.97 -7.81 10.09
N ALA A 109 12.06 -8.39 10.63
CA ALA A 109 13.29 -7.64 10.88
C ALA A 109 13.86 -7.01 9.59
N THR A 110 13.81 -7.74 8.47
CA THR A 110 14.23 -7.23 7.16
C THR A 110 13.26 -6.16 6.64
N THR A 111 11.96 -6.37 6.80
CA THR A 111 10.93 -5.37 6.46
C THR A 111 11.13 -4.07 7.23
N ILE A 112 11.28 -4.15 8.55
CA ILE A 112 11.49 -2.99 9.43
C ILE A 112 12.77 -2.23 9.06
N LEU A 113 13.88 -2.95 8.83
CA LEU A 113 15.13 -2.36 8.38
C LEU A 113 14.98 -1.65 7.03
N THR A 114 14.27 -2.28 6.08
CA THR A 114 13.99 -1.68 4.76
C THR A 114 13.18 -0.38 4.89
N VAL A 115 12.10 -0.40 5.69
CA VAL A 115 11.29 0.80 5.95
C VAL A 115 12.14 1.92 6.56
N PHE A 116 12.93 1.60 7.60
CA PHE A 116 13.81 2.58 8.23
C PHE A 116 14.81 3.18 7.23
N THR A 117 15.42 2.34 6.39
CA THR A 117 16.40 2.76 5.38
C THR A 117 15.75 3.68 4.34
N ILE A 118 14.55 3.33 3.86
CA ILE A 118 13.77 4.16 2.93
C ILE A 118 13.46 5.52 3.57
N ARG A 119 12.96 5.55 4.80
CA ARG A 119 12.64 6.81 5.50
C ARG A 119 13.88 7.66 5.76
N SER A 120 15.01 7.04 6.12
CA SER A 120 16.28 7.74 6.26
C SER A 120 16.71 8.41 4.96
N ALA A 121 16.65 7.69 3.84
CA ALA A 121 16.98 8.21 2.52
C ALA A 121 16.03 9.34 2.08
N LEU A 122 14.73 9.17 2.28
CA LEU A 122 13.73 10.19 1.93
C LEU A 122 13.93 11.49 2.70
N LYS A 123 14.28 11.43 3.99
CA LYS A 123 14.59 12.61 4.82
C LYS A 123 15.79 13.40 4.30
N LYS A 124 16.77 12.73 3.68
CA LYS A 124 17.98 13.36 3.11
C LYS A 124 17.77 13.84 1.68
N SER A 125 16.73 13.36 1.00
CA SER A 125 16.48 13.63 -0.42
C SER A 125 15.81 14.97 -0.64
N ARG A 126 16.46 15.88 -1.39
CA ARG A 126 15.85 17.13 -1.85
C ARG A 126 14.65 16.89 -2.77
N ALA A 127 14.69 15.82 -3.57
CA ALA A 127 13.59 15.47 -4.47
C ALA A 127 12.34 15.08 -3.67
N ALA A 128 12.49 14.30 -2.59
CA ALA A 128 11.38 13.94 -1.72
C ALA A 128 10.83 15.16 -0.96
N ALA A 129 11.70 16.06 -0.48
CA ALA A 129 11.30 17.27 0.25
C ALA A 129 10.47 18.25 -0.59
N ASN A 130 10.69 18.29 -1.91
CA ASN A 130 9.99 19.19 -2.83
C ASN A 130 8.67 18.62 -3.37
N ARG A 131 8.23 17.46 -2.91
CA ARG A 131 6.97 16.83 -3.35
C ARG A 131 5.76 17.46 -2.68
N LYS A 132 4.68 17.64 -3.43
CA LYS A 132 3.38 18.07 -2.87
C LYS A 132 2.77 17.01 -1.96
N LYS A 133 2.93 15.73 -2.34
CA LYS A 133 2.50 14.57 -1.53
C LYS A 133 3.74 13.77 -1.16
N PRO A 134 3.94 13.43 0.12
CA PRO A 134 5.06 12.60 0.54
C PRO A 134 4.95 11.19 -0.05
N VAL A 135 6.09 10.50 -0.12
CA VAL A 135 6.11 9.07 -0.51
C VAL A 135 5.46 8.25 0.60
N ARG A 136 4.41 7.52 0.28
CA ARG A 136 3.77 6.57 1.21
C ARG A 136 4.60 5.30 1.32
N VAL A 137 4.74 4.77 2.52
CA VAL A 137 5.42 3.49 2.77
C VAL A 137 4.47 2.56 3.50
N ILE A 138 4.12 1.47 2.84
CA ILE A 138 3.24 0.41 3.34
C ILE A 138 4.10 -0.80 3.66
N ALA A 139 4.01 -1.34 4.86
CA ALA A 139 4.77 -2.50 5.29
C ALA A 139 3.87 -3.70 5.54
N GLU A 140 4.27 -4.86 5.04
CA GLU A 140 3.71 -6.13 5.45
C GLU A 140 4.47 -6.66 6.67
N VAL A 141 3.73 -7.07 7.69
CA VAL A 141 4.25 -7.69 8.91
C VAL A 141 3.57 -9.05 9.10
N LEU A 142 4.35 -10.05 9.44
CA LEU A 142 3.88 -11.44 9.60
C LEU A 142 3.60 -11.81 11.05
N ASP A 143 4.18 -11.06 12.00
CA ASP A 143 4.02 -11.24 13.45
C ASP A 143 3.47 -9.95 14.06
N SER A 144 2.33 -10.05 14.76
CA SER A 144 1.63 -8.90 15.35
C SER A 144 2.47 -8.12 16.35
N GLU A 145 3.45 -8.74 17.01
CA GLU A 145 4.37 -8.07 17.92
C GLU A 145 5.24 -7.02 17.22
N ASN A 146 5.47 -7.17 15.91
CA ASN A 146 6.32 -6.30 15.12
C ASN A 146 5.60 -5.08 14.50
N VAL A 147 4.26 -5.01 14.60
CA VAL A 147 3.46 -3.90 14.03
C VAL A 147 3.94 -2.54 14.52
N GLN A 148 4.12 -2.41 15.84
CA GLN A 148 4.57 -1.14 16.41
C GLN A 148 6.00 -0.78 16.02
N HIS A 149 6.86 -1.78 15.83
CA HIS A 149 8.23 -1.57 15.34
C HIS A 149 8.23 -1.05 13.89
N ALA A 150 7.39 -1.62 13.01
CA ALA A 150 7.24 -1.14 11.63
C ALA A 150 6.71 0.30 11.56
N ARG A 151 5.73 0.64 12.40
CA ARG A 151 5.22 2.03 12.53
C ARG A 151 6.32 2.98 13.03
N THR A 152 7.06 2.59 14.06
CA THR A 152 8.19 3.38 14.59
C THR A 152 9.31 3.57 13.57
N ALA A 153 9.56 2.56 12.71
CA ALA A 153 10.49 2.67 11.59
C ALA A 153 10.02 3.68 10.52
N GLY A 154 8.73 4.05 10.52
CA GLY A 154 8.17 5.09 9.68
C GLY A 154 7.22 4.57 8.58
N SER A 155 6.64 3.37 8.71
CA SER A 155 5.53 2.96 7.84
C SER A 155 4.33 3.87 8.08
N ASP A 156 3.69 4.32 6.99
CA ASP A 156 2.41 5.03 7.07
C ASP A 156 1.28 4.03 7.35
N GLU A 157 1.39 2.83 6.76
CA GLU A 157 0.45 1.74 6.99
C GLU A 157 1.19 0.43 7.23
N VAL A 158 0.62 -0.42 8.08
CA VAL A 158 1.15 -1.76 8.37
C VAL A 158 0.02 -2.78 8.21
N ILE A 159 0.25 -3.78 7.37
CA ILE A 159 -0.69 -4.85 7.07
C ILE A 159 -0.23 -6.17 7.70
N GLU A 160 -1.01 -6.70 8.64
CA GLU A 160 -0.81 -8.02 9.25
C GLU A 160 -1.47 -9.11 8.39
N THR A 161 -0.88 -9.46 7.25
CA THR A 161 -1.53 -10.35 6.26
C THR A 161 -1.92 -11.72 6.83
N ARG A 162 -1.11 -12.30 7.71
CA ARG A 162 -1.41 -13.58 8.35
C ARG A 162 -2.58 -13.48 9.31
N ARG A 163 -2.64 -12.42 10.11
CA ARG A 163 -3.72 -12.20 11.07
C ARG A 163 -5.05 -12.01 10.35
N VAL A 164 -5.09 -11.19 9.29
CA VAL A 164 -6.28 -10.98 8.48
C VAL A 164 -6.78 -12.31 7.92
N GLY A 165 -5.90 -13.11 7.28
CA GLY A 165 -6.28 -14.40 6.72
C GLY A 165 -6.76 -15.40 7.77
N TYR A 166 -6.05 -15.56 8.88
CA TYR A 166 -6.45 -16.48 9.95
C TYR A 166 -7.71 -16.03 10.69
N SER A 167 -7.90 -14.72 10.88
CA SER A 167 -9.14 -14.20 11.47
C SER A 167 -10.34 -14.52 10.59
N LEU A 168 -10.22 -14.36 9.28
CA LEU A 168 -11.27 -14.71 8.34
C LEU A 168 -11.57 -16.21 8.36
N LEU A 169 -10.53 -17.07 8.34
CA LEU A 169 -10.69 -18.52 8.46
C LEU A 169 -11.42 -18.91 9.74
N ALA A 170 -10.97 -18.40 10.89
CA ALA A 170 -11.59 -18.68 12.19
C ALA A 170 -13.05 -18.19 12.24
N HIS A 171 -13.32 -17.01 11.70
CA HIS A 171 -14.67 -16.44 11.68
C HIS A 171 -15.61 -17.29 10.82
N THR A 172 -15.15 -17.80 9.69
CA THR A 172 -15.93 -18.68 8.79
C THR A 172 -16.31 -20.01 9.44
N VAL A 173 -15.50 -20.53 10.37
CA VAL A 173 -15.84 -21.74 11.13
C VAL A 173 -17.12 -21.54 11.96
N VAL A 174 -17.26 -20.34 12.53
CA VAL A 174 -18.42 -20.00 13.39
C VAL A 174 -19.61 -19.50 12.56
N TYR A 175 -19.33 -18.75 11.50
CA TYR A 175 -20.35 -18.11 10.67
C TYR A 175 -20.16 -18.49 9.18
N PRO A 176 -20.79 -19.60 8.73
CA PRO A 176 -20.71 -20.04 7.33
C PRO A 176 -21.20 -18.94 6.36
N GLY A 177 -20.49 -18.75 5.26
CA GLY A 177 -20.81 -17.74 4.24
C GLY A 177 -20.10 -16.40 4.41
N VAL A 178 -19.45 -16.15 5.56
CA VAL A 178 -18.72 -14.90 5.79
C VAL A 178 -17.54 -14.75 4.85
N ALA A 179 -16.84 -15.83 4.50
CA ALA A 179 -15.72 -15.74 3.57
C ALA A 179 -16.17 -15.25 2.19
N ASP A 180 -17.26 -15.79 1.65
CA ASP A 180 -17.81 -15.35 0.36
C ASP A 180 -18.28 -13.91 0.41
N ALA A 181 -18.95 -13.51 1.50
CA ALA A 181 -19.40 -12.13 1.67
C ALA A 181 -18.21 -11.16 1.73
N THR A 182 -17.16 -11.50 2.49
CA THR A 182 -15.94 -10.67 2.59
C THR A 182 -15.21 -10.59 1.24
N SER A 183 -15.09 -11.71 0.52
CA SER A 183 -14.48 -11.73 -0.80
C SER A 183 -15.19 -10.78 -1.76
N ARG A 184 -16.51 -10.78 -1.77
CA ARG A 184 -17.31 -9.88 -2.62
C ARG A 184 -17.20 -8.40 -2.21
N MET A 185 -16.96 -8.14 -0.95
CA MET A 185 -16.80 -6.77 -0.44
C MET A 185 -15.42 -6.19 -0.68
N VAL A 186 -14.38 -7.05 -0.80
CA VAL A 186 -12.98 -6.59 -0.79
C VAL A 186 -12.23 -6.98 -2.07
N PHE A 187 -12.61 -8.08 -2.76
CA PHE A 187 -11.79 -8.65 -3.83
C PHE A 187 -12.48 -8.72 -5.20
N ASP A 188 -13.80 -8.70 -5.26
CA ASP A 188 -14.53 -8.92 -6.53
C ASP A 188 -14.67 -7.64 -7.38
N GLY A 189 -14.09 -6.50 -6.98
CA GLY A 189 -14.10 -5.24 -7.72
C GLY A 189 -15.49 -4.58 -7.87
N HIS A 190 -16.56 -5.23 -7.39
CA HIS A 190 -17.93 -4.68 -7.48
C HIS A 190 -18.27 -3.74 -6.32
N GLN A 191 -17.62 -3.93 -5.19
CA GLN A 191 -17.75 -3.07 -4.00
C GLN A 191 -16.40 -3.07 -3.30
N ASN A 192 -15.89 -1.88 -2.95
CA ASN A 192 -14.65 -1.74 -2.22
C ASN A 192 -14.85 -0.84 -1.01
N LEU A 193 -14.01 -1.00 -0.02
CA LEU A 193 -13.96 -0.14 1.16
C LEU A 193 -13.08 1.07 0.85
N TYR A 194 -13.66 2.25 1.01
CA TYR A 194 -12.96 3.51 0.83
C TYR A 194 -12.97 4.35 2.09
N VAL A 195 -11.98 5.23 2.20
CA VAL A 195 -11.93 6.33 3.16
C VAL A 195 -11.91 7.63 2.36
N GLY A 196 -12.81 8.54 2.69
CA GLY A 196 -12.92 9.81 1.95
C GLY A 196 -13.42 10.95 2.83
N HIS A 197 -13.12 12.18 2.39
CA HIS A 197 -13.61 13.39 3.05
C HIS A 197 -15.07 13.64 2.73
N LEU A 198 -15.78 14.25 3.67
CA LEU A 198 -17.13 14.72 3.44
C LEU A 198 -17.14 15.76 2.32
N PRO A 199 -18.18 15.78 1.47
CA PRO A 199 -18.38 16.83 0.48
C PRO A 199 -18.51 18.20 1.16
N ASP A 200 -18.02 19.26 0.52
CA ASP A 200 -18.13 20.65 1.02
C ASP A 200 -19.57 21.10 1.26
N THR A 201 -20.55 20.39 0.70
CA THR A 201 -21.98 20.63 0.93
C THR A 201 -22.44 20.24 2.33
N ILE A 202 -21.64 19.43 3.04
CA ILE A 202 -21.89 19.02 4.43
C ILE A 202 -20.94 19.83 5.31
N ASP A 203 -21.34 21.06 5.62
CA ASP A 203 -20.56 22.04 6.40
C ASP A 203 -20.95 22.08 7.89
N ARG A 204 -21.85 21.17 8.31
CA ARG A 204 -22.38 21.06 9.67
C ARG A 204 -22.17 19.66 10.25
N SER A 205 -22.12 19.61 11.58
CA SER A 205 -22.15 18.34 12.31
C SER A 205 -23.49 17.66 12.12
N LEU A 206 -23.45 16.35 11.84
CA LEU A 206 -24.63 15.51 11.66
C LEU A 206 -24.54 14.31 12.59
N SER A 207 -25.68 13.75 12.99
CA SER A 207 -25.69 12.42 13.58
C SER A 207 -25.26 11.39 12.52
N PHE A 208 -24.69 10.28 12.95
CA PHE A 208 -24.25 9.23 12.03
C PHE A 208 -25.38 8.70 11.15
N ASP A 209 -26.59 8.60 11.69
CA ASP A 209 -27.79 8.20 10.94
C ASP A 209 -28.18 9.22 9.87
N GLU A 210 -28.13 10.52 10.19
CA GLU A 210 -28.42 11.59 9.22
C GLU A 210 -27.36 11.62 8.12
N LEU A 211 -26.07 11.55 8.49
CA LEU A 211 -24.96 11.51 7.55
C LEU A 211 -25.06 10.30 6.61
N SER A 212 -25.31 9.11 7.17
CA SER A 212 -25.42 7.88 6.38
C SER A 212 -26.58 7.95 5.38
N ARG A 213 -27.71 8.54 5.78
CA ARG A 213 -28.88 8.72 4.92
C ARG A 213 -28.61 9.74 3.83
N GLU A 214 -27.99 10.86 4.16
CA GLU A 214 -27.63 11.92 3.21
C GLU A 214 -26.65 11.43 2.16
N LEU A 215 -25.56 10.79 2.58
CA LEU A 215 -24.57 10.22 1.65
C LEU A 215 -25.15 9.08 0.81
N ARG A 216 -25.99 8.23 1.39
CA ARG A 216 -26.67 7.16 0.65
C ARG A 216 -27.56 7.71 -0.47
N SER A 217 -28.30 8.78 -0.20
CA SER A 217 -29.22 9.38 -1.17
C SER A 217 -28.49 10.20 -2.25
N SER A 218 -27.40 10.89 -1.91
CA SER A 218 -26.66 11.75 -2.83
C SER A 218 -25.61 11.02 -3.66
N THR A 219 -24.89 10.05 -3.08
CA THR A 219 -23.74 9.38 -3.70
C THR A 219 -23.94 7.88 -3.95
N GLY A 220 -24.94 7.26 -3.32
CA GLY A 220 -25.15 5.81 -3.34
C GLY A 220 -24.24 5.02 -2.41
N CYS A 221 -23.34 5.68 -1.69
CA CYS A 221 -22.40 5.03 -0.77
C CYS A 221 -23.09 4.41 0.44
N LEU A 222 -22.59 3.27 0.92
CA LEU A 222 -22.96 2.71 2.22
C LEU A 222 -21.91 3.12 3.25
N VAL A 223 -22.24 4.11 4.08
CA VAL A 223 -21.35 4.55 5.17
C VAL A 223 -21.35 3.49 6.27
N ILE A 224 -20.17 3.05 6.69
CA ILE A 224 -19.99 2.04 7.73
C ILE A 224 -19.27 2.57 8.98
N GLY A 225 -18.68 3.76 8.91
CA GLY A 225 -17.96 4.36 10.02
C GLY A 225 -17.37 5.72 9.67
N TYR A 226 -16.57 6.23 10.60
CA TYR A 226 -15.81 7.46 10.40
C TYR A 226 -14.41 7.35 11.00
N ARG A 227 -13.51 8.24 10.59
CA ARG A 227 -12.14 8.36 11.10
C ARG A 227 -11.82 9.81 11.38
N ASP A 228 -11.17 10.04 12.50
CA ASP A 228 -10.55 11.32 12.81
C ASP A 228 -9.22 11.44 12.01
N PRO A 229 -9.09 12.42 11.10
CA PRO A 229 -7.89 12.57 10.28
C PRO A 229 -6.66 13.03 11.07
N GLU A 230 -6.83 13.65 12.26
CA GLU A 230 -5.72 14.12 13.08
C GLU A 230 -5.14 13.01 13.96
N THR A 231 -6.01 12.21 14.60
CA THR A 231 -5.58 11.14 15.49
C THR A 231 -5.45 9.79 14.78
N GLY A 232 -6.13 9.62 13.64
CA GLY A 232 -6.24 8.35 12.92
C GLY A 232 -7.16 7.34 13.62
N GLU A 233 -7.90 7.77 14.65
CA GLU A 233 -8.85 6.90 15.36
C GLU A 233 -10.07 6.62 14.49
N GLU A 234 -10.40 5.35 14.34
CA GLU A 234 -11.51 4.87 13.52
C GLU A 234 -12.62 4.29 14.39
N GLN A 235 -13.86 4.62 14.05
CA GLN A 235 -15.02 4.01 14.64
C GLN A 235 -15.91 3.38 13.57
N VAL A 236 -15.97 2.05 13.58
CA VAL A 236 -16.79 1.26 12.65
C VAL A 236 -18.11 0.93 13.33
N ASN A 237 -19.21 1.06 12.58
CA ASN A 237 -20.57 0.83 13.05
C ASN A 237 -20.90 1.58 14.36
N PRO A 238 -20.67 2.90 14.41
CA PRO A 238 -21.02 3.69 15.59
C PRO A 238 -22.53 3.71 15.80
N ARG A 239 -22.97 4.13 16.99
CA ARG A 239 -24.40 4.37 17.26
C ARG A 239 -24.90 5.50 16.37
N GLY A 240 -26.14 5.41 15.92
CA GLY A 240 -26.74 6.37 15.00
C GLY A 240 -26.83 7.81 15.52
N ASP A 241 -26.83 7.99 16.87
CA ASP A 241 -26.87 9.28 17.54
C ASP A 241 -25.49 9.94 17.73
N VAL A 242 -24.40 9.25 17.39
CA VAL A 242 -23.04 9.82 17.46
C VAL A 242 -22.91 10.97 16.46
N VAL A 243 -22.36 12.10 16.92
CA VAL A 243 -22.18 13.29 16.12
C VAL A 243 -20.86 13.21 15.36
N VAL A 244 -20.93 13.32 14.03
CA VAL A 244 -19.76 13.34 13.12
C VAL A 244 -19.54 14.79 12.69
N GLN A 245 -18.31 15.27 12.84
CA GLN A 245 -17.90 16.61 12.47
C GLN A 245 -17.58 16.71 10.97
N PRO A 246 -17.68 17.88 10.33
CA PRO A 246 -17.42 18.06 8.89
C PRO A 246 -15.98 17.76 8.45
N ASP A 247 -15.02 17.85 9.35
CA ASP A 247 -13.58 17.58 9.12
C ASP A 247 -13.22 16.08 9.22
N MET A 248 -14.15 15.25 9.72
CA MET A 248 -13.96 13.80 9.78
C MET A 248 -13.95 13.17 8.40
N GLU A 249 -13.22 12.07 8.27
CA GLU A 249 -13.28 11.19 7.12
C GLU A 249 -14.33 10.08 7.35
N VAL A 250 -14.96 9.61 6.30
CA VAL A 250 -15.92 8.51 6.38
C VAL A 250 -15.36 7.24 5.76
N LEU A 251 -15.66 6.11 6.40
CA LEU A 251 -15.44 4.79 5.87
C LEU A 251 -16.71 4.34 5.16
N TYR A 252 -16.62 3.99 3.89
CA TYR A 252 -17.79 3.65 3.10
C TYR A 252 -17.52 2.56 2.07
N LEU A 253 -18.57 1.81 1.71
CA LEU A 253 -18.56 0.84 0.63
C LEU A 253 -19.18 1.46 -0.63
N SER A 254 -18.51 1.26 -1.77
CA SER A 254 -18.97 1.71 -3.07
C SER A 254 -18.29 0.91 -4.19
N SER A 255 -18.86 0.90 -5.40
CA SER A 255 -18.24 0.30 -6.58
C SER A 255 -17.06 1.12 -7.12
N GLU A 256 -16.96 2.39 -6.77
CA GLU A 256 -15.88 3.29 -7.18
C GLU A 256 -15.70 4.40 -6.12
N PRO A 257 -14.55 5.07 -6.04
CA PRO A 257 -14.37 6.17 -5.09
C PRO A 257 -15.32 7.32 -5.43
N ARG A 258 -16.20 7.65 -4.49
CA ARG A 258 -17.25 8.68 -4.65
C ARG A 258 -16.97 9.95 -3.85
N LEU A 259 -16.17 9.85 -2.82
CA LEU A 259 -15.79 10.97 -1.96
C LEU A 259 -14.33 11.32 -2.18
N GLY A 260 -13.98 12.59 -1.98
CA GLY A 260 -12.61 13.07 -2.19
C GLY A 260 -11.59 12.32 -1.35
N SER A 261 -10.47 11.93 -1.96
CA SER A 261 -9.27 11.43 -1.25
C SER A 261 -8.23 12.55 -1.17
N ARG A 262 -7.52 12.64 -0.05
CA ARG A 262 -6.38 13.56 0.09
C ARG A 262 -5.20 13.21 -0.81
#